data_6bbb8528d40e7a691376ba863f0273e3
#
_entry.id   6bbb8528d40e7a691376ba863f0273e3
#
_cell.length_a   1.000
_cell.length_b   1.000
_cell.length_c   1.000
_cell.angle_alpha   90.00
_cell.angle_beta   90.00
_cell.angle_gamma   90.00
#
_symmetry.space_group_name_H-M   'P 1'
#
loop_
_entity.id
_entity.type
_entity.pdbx_description
1 polymer ?
#
loop_
_entity_poly.entity_id
_entity_poly.type
_entity_poly.pdbx_seq_one_letter_code
_entity_poly.pdbx_strand_id
1 'polypeptide(L)'
;MSAEDCWRRLMASAGGWQFNGFGTWGVERKTDGKLVGNAGLFTAWRGLEPEFGEEPEMGWIFAAETHGQGMAGEACRAVIDWAEVNLQPTPFWAIIAPANEPSLKLAAKLGFEVLHETPYHGDPTVVLRRPAWDRS
;
A
#
# COMPACT_ATOMS: atom_id res chain seq x y z
N MET A 1 -15.66 8.60 -3.66
CA MET A 1 -15.84 7.17 -3.36
C MET A 1 -17.24 6.95 -2.82
N SER A 2 -17.99 6.01 -3.38
CA SER A 2 -19.35 5.71 -2.94
C SER A 2 -19.37 4.96 -1.60
N ALA A 3 -20.54 4.92 -0.94
CA ALA A 3 -20.72 4.11 0.27
C ALA A 3 -20.49 2.62 -0.01
N GLU A 4 -20.91 2.15 -1.20
CA GLU A 4 -20.68 0.77 -1.63
C GLU A 4 -19.20 0.44 -1.75
N ASP A 5 -18.41 1.34 -2.33
CA ASP A 5 -16.96 1.16 -2.44
C ASP A 5 -16.30 1.10 -1.06
N CYS A 6 -16.72 1.97 -0.14
CA CYS A 6 -16.21 1.94 1.24
C CYS A 6 -16.53 0.62 1.92
N TRP A 7 -17.75 0.12 1.74
CA TRP A 7 -18.17 -1.18 2.30
C TRP A 7 -17.33 -2.32 1.74
N ARG A 8 -17.13 -2.35 0.43
CA ARG A 8 -16.31 -3.38 -0.22
C ARG A 8 -14.88 -3.37 0.30
N ARG A 9 -14.28 -2.21 0.47
CA ARG A 9 -12.93 -2.09 1.01
C ARG A 9 -12.83 -2.56 2.44
N LEU A 10 -13.83 -2.23 3.25
CA LEU A 10 -13.89 -2.70 4.64
C LEU A 10 -13.97 -4.22 4.70
N MET A 11 -14.82 -4.84 3.90
CA MET A 11 -14.98 -6.29 3.87
C MET A 11 -13.71 -6.97 3.35
N ALA A 12 -13.08 -6.43 2.33
CA ALA A 12 -11.83 -6.97 1.79
C ALA A 12 -10.72 -6.89 2.83
N SER A 13 -10.61 -5.78 3.55
CA SER A 13 -9.61 -5.62 4.61
C SER A 13 -9.83 -6.61 5.75
N ALA A 14 -11.06 -6.76 6.22
CA ALA A 14 -11.39 -7.72 7.28
C ALA A 14 -11.04 -9.15 6.87
N GLY A 15 -11.39 -9.54 5.62
CA GLY A 15 -11.05 -10.85 5.08
C GLY A 15 -9.53 -11.05 4.98
N GLY A 16 -8.81 -10.02 4.54
CA GLY A 16 -7.35 -10.04 4.47
C GLY A 16 -6.71 -10.31 5.83
N TRP A 17 -7.14 -9.60 6.87
CA TRP A 17 -6.65 -9.83 8.24
C TRP A 17 -6.89 -11.25 8.70
N GLN A 18 -8.06 -11.80 8.42
CA GLN A 18 -8.43 -13.13 8.86
C GLN A 18 -7.64 -14.22 8.13
N PHE A 19 -7.50 -14.12 6.82
CA PHE A 19 -6.89 -15.18 6.00
C PHE A 19 -5.39 -15.03 5.81
N ASN A 20 -4.87 -13.81 5.77
CA ASN A 20 -3.48 -13.54 5.45
C ASN A 20 -2.64 -13.11 6.65
N GLY A 21 -3.28 -12.71 7.74
CA GLY A 21 -2.59 -12.18 8.92
C GLY A 21 -2.11 -10.74 8.73
N PHE A 22 -2.57 -10.05 7.71
CA PHE A 22 -2.28 -8.64 7.45
C PHE A 22 -3.46 -7.97 6.74
N GLY A 23 -3.50 -6.66 6.74
CA GLY A 23 -4.58 -5.90 6.11
C GLY A 23 -4.28 -4.41 6.11
N THR A 24 -5.32 -3.61 6.02
CA THR A 24 -5.24 -2.16 5.93
C THR A 24 -5.60 -1.52 7.26
N TRP A 25 -4.84 -0.47 7.64
CA TRP A 25 -5.10 0.35 8.82
C TRP A 25 -5.68 1.69 8.42
N GLY A 26 -6.68 2.15 9.17
CA GLY A 26 -7.08 3.54 9.13
C GLY A 26 -6.06 4.39 9.87
N VAL A 27 -5.79 5.58 9.34
CA VAL A 27 -4.81 6.51 9.94
C VAL A 27 -5.55 7.73 10.46
N GLU A 28 -5.40 7.99 11.77
CA GLU A 28 -5.99 9.15 12.42
C GLU A 28 -4.93 10.20 12.68
N ARG A 29 -5.31 11.47 12.48
CA ARG A 29 -4.46 12.60 12.83
C ARG A 29 -4.51 12.83 14.34
N LYS A 30 -3.34 12.88 14.99
CA LYS A 30 -3.28 13.00 16.45
C LYS A 30 -3.88 14.30 17.00
N THR A 31 -3.78 15.38 16.22
CA THR A 31 -4.21 16.70 16.69
C THR A 31 -5.73 16.82 16.90
N ASP A 32 -6.53 16.09 16.13
CA ASP A 32 -8.00 16.18 16.17
C ASP A 32 -8.72 14.84 16.11
N GLY A 33 -7.98 13.73 16.01
CA GLY A 33 -8.55 12.39 15.90
C GLY A 33 -9.27 12.11 14.59
N LYS A 34 -9.14 12.98 13.60
CA LYS A 34 -9.81 12.82 12.30
C LYS A 34 -9.14 11.72 11.49
N LEU A 35 -9.94 10.84 10.89
CA LEU A 35 -9.46 9.85 9.96
C LEU A 35 -9.03 10.52 8.65
N VAL A 36 -7.76 10.44 8.31
CA VAL A 36 -7.18 11.17 7.18
C VAL A 36 -6.71 10.28 6.05
N GLY A 37 -6.70 8.98 6.23
CA GLY A 37 -6.27 8.07 5.18
C GLY A 37 -6.19 6.64 5.65
N ASN A 38 -5.58 5.82 4.80
CA ASN A 38 -5.29 4.43 5.14
C ASN A 38 -3.97 4.01 4.50
N ALA A 39 -3.36 2.99 5.08
CA ALA A 39 -2.17 2.34 4.55
C ALA A 39 -2.19 0.88 4.99
N GLY A 40 -1.68 0.00 4.15
CA GLY A 40 -1.69 -1.41 4.52
C GLY A 40 -1.17 -2.35 3.45
N LEU A 41 -1.36 -3.63 3.74
CA LEU A 41 -0.94 -4.74 2.90
C LEU A 41 -2.16 -5.59 2.55
N PHE A 42 -2.18 -6.08 1.33
CA PHE A 42 -3.27 -6.93 0.85
C PHE A 42 -2.77 -7.81 -0.29
N THR A 43 -3.50 -8.87 -0.60
CA THR A 43 -3.23 -9.67 -1.78
C THR A 43 -4.23 -9.28 -2.87
N ALA A 44 -3.73 -9.10 -4.08
CA ALA A 44 -4.56 -8.69 -5.20
C ALA A 44 -4.05 -9.37 -6.48
N TRP A 45 -4.70 -10.42 -6.91
CA TRP A 45 -4.37 -11.17 -8.12
C TRP A 45 -4.67 -10.32 -9.36
N ARG A 46 -3.79 -9.39 -9.69
CA ARG A 46 -4.07 -8.36 -10.68
C ARG A 46 -3.89 -8.79 -12.13
N GLY A 47 -3.23 -9.92 -12.37
CA GLY A 47 -2.93 -10.34 -13.74
C GLY A 47 -1.84 -9.52 -14.41
N LEU A 48 -1.00 -8.85 -13.63
CA LEU A 48 0.13 -8.09 -14.14
C LEU A 48 1.38 -9.00 -14.25
N GLU A 49 2.35 -8.57 -15.05
CA GLU A 49 3.62 -9.25 -15.19
C GLU A 49 4.72 -8.52 -14.40
N PRO A 50 5.43 -9.18 -13.48
CA PRO A 50 5.13 -10.53 -13.00
C PRO A 50 3.87 -10.56 -12.11
N GLU A 51 3.23 -11.71 -11.99
CA GLU A 51 2.08 -11.87 -11.10
C GLU A 51 2.56 -11.81 -9.65
N PHE A 52 1.85 -11.02 -8.81
CA PHE A 52 2.23 -10.86 -7.40
C PHE A 52 1.90 -12.11 -6.58
N GLY A 53 0.84 -12.82 -6.97
CA GLY A 53 0.42 -14.02 -6.26
C GLY A 53 0.03 -13.74 -4.82
N GLU A 54 0.60 -14.52 -3.89
CA GLU A 54 0.35 -14.36 -2.46
C GLU A 54 1.27 -13.32 -1.81
N GLU A 55 2.26 -12.80 -2.53
CA GLU A 55 3.12 -11.75 -2.00
C GLU A 55 2.32 -10.46 -1.83
N PRO A 56 2.48 -9.75 -0.69
CA PRO A 56 1.63 -8.61 -0.42
C PRO A 56 1.84 -7.45 -1.38
N GLU A 57 0.75 -6.80 -1.73
CA GLU A 57 0.78 -5.48 -2.33
C GLU A 57 0.61 -4.45 -1.22
N MET A 58 1.39 -3.38 -1.27
CA MET A 58 1.27 -2.28 -0.33
C MET A 58 0.55 -1.11 -0.99
N GLY A 59 -0.44 -0.57 -0.30
CA GLY A 59 -1.19 0.57 -0.79
C GLY A 59 -1.41 1.62 0.29
N TRP A 60 -1.58 2.87 -0.13
CA TRP A 60 -1.88 3.98 0.75
C TRP A 60 -2.73 5.02 0.02
N ILE A 61 -3.66 5.62 0.75
CA ILE A 61 -4.50 6.71 0.27
C ILE A 61 -4.64 7.72 1.40
N PHE A 62 -4.37 8.99 1.12
CA PHE A 62 -4.46 10.06 2.12
C PHE A 62 -5.22 11.26 1.56
N ALA A 63 -5.99 11.91 2.42
CA ALA A 63 -6.71 13.13 2.06
C ALA A 63 -5.73 14.21 1.58
N ALA A 64 -6.15 14.97 0.57
CA ALA A 64 -5.31 16.02 -0.02
C ALA A 64 -4.81 17.04 1.03
N GLU A 65 -5.62 17.35 2.03
CA GLU A 65 -5.26 18.29 3.11
C GLU A 65 -4.05 17.85 3.93
N THR A 66 -3.68 16.55 3.87
CA THR A 66 -2.53 16.03 4.62
C THR A 66 -1.25 15.94 3.77
N HIS A 67 -1.33 16.24 2.48
CA HIS A 67 -0.18 16.17 1.60
C HIS A 67 0.89 17.17 2.04
N GLY A 68 2.15 16.77 1.98
CA GLY A 68 3.28 17.59 2.40
C GLY A 68 3.53 17.62 3.91
N GLN A 69 2.75 16.90 4.71
CA GLN A 69 2.89 16.88 6.17
C GLN A 69 3.62 15.63 6.70
N GLY A 70 4.08 14.77 5.81
CA GLY A 70 4.82 13.57 6.19
C GLY A 70 3.97 12.43 6.76
N MET A 71 2.66 12.59 6.81
CA MET A 71 1.77 11.58 7.40
C MET A 71 1.77 10.26 6.66
N ALA A 72 1.75 10.30 5.32
CA ALA A 72 1.78 9.08 4.51
C ALA A 72 3.08 8.32 4.72
N GLY A 73 4.21 9.02 4.76
CA GLY A 73 5.52 8.41 5.02
C GLY A 73 5.60 7.77 6.39
N GLU A 74 5.12 8.45 7.42
CA GLU A 74 5.08 7.94 8.79
C GLU A 74 4.21 6.68 8.88
N ALA A 75 3.01 6.73 8.31
CA ALA A 75 2.09 5.59 8.33
C ALA A 75 2.64 4.40 7.57
N CYS A 76 3.19 4.61 6.38
CA CYS A 76 3.75 3.53 5.56
C CYS A 76 4.97 2.91 6.24
N ARG A 77 5.83 3.71 6.87
CA ARG A 77 6.96 3.20 7.62
C ARG A 77 6.50 2.34 8.79
N ALA A 78 5.44 2.75 9.48
CA ALA A 78 4.86 1.95 10.56
C ALA A 78 4.33 0.60 10.06
N VAL A 79 3.71 0.57 8.89
CA VAL A 79 3.25 -0.69 8.27
C VAL A 79 4.43 -1.61 7.98
N ILE A 80 5.51 -1.09 7.42
CA ILE A 80 6.71 -1.87 7.09
C ILE A 80 7.35 -2.40 8.38
N ASP A 81 7.48 -1.56 9.41
CA ASP A 81 8.06 -1.96 10.69
C ASP A 81 7.24 -3.08 11.32
N TRP A 82 5.92 -2.98 11.28
CA TRP A 82 5.04 -4.03 11.75
C TRP A 82 5.26 -5.35 10.99
N ALA A 83 5.36 -5.27 9.68
CA ALA A 83 5.56 -6.45 8.83
C ALA A 83 6.88 -7.14 9.14
N GLU A 84 7.95 -6.37 9.34
CA GLU A 84 9.27 -6.92 9.66
C GLU A 84 9.29 -7.70 10.97
N VAL A 85 8.41 -7.36 11.91
CA VAL A 85 8.26 -8.07 13.18
C VAL A 85 7.32 -9.26 13.07
N ASN A 86 6.24 -9.14 12.33
CA ASN A 86 5.12 -10.08 12.37
C ASN A 86 5.06 -11.06 11.20
N LEU A 87 5.72 -10.77 10.07
CA LEU A 87 5.67 -11.61 8.88
C LEU A 87 7.03 -12.25 8.59
N GLN A 88 7.00 -13.34 7.83
CA GLN A 88 8.23 -13.86 7.23
C GLN A 88 8.70 -12.89 6.16
N PRO A 89 10.03 -12.77 5.92
CA PRO A 89 10.53 -11.90 4.87
C PRO A 89 9.84 -12.15 3.53
N THR A 90 9.35 -11.10 2.92
CA THR A 90 8.64 -11.16 1.64
C THR A 90 8.83 -9.84 0.90
N PRO A 91 8.91 -9.86 -0.43
CA PRO A 91 8.85 -8.61 -1.17
C PRO A 91 7.46 -8.01 -1.07
N PHE A 92 7.38 -6.69 -1.22
CA PHE A 92 6.11 -5.99 -1.38
C PHE A 92 6.01 -5.45 -2.80
N TRP A 93 4.81 -5.46 -3.33
CA TRP A 93 4.50 -4.90 -4.63
C TRP A 93 3.70 -3.61 -4.46
N ALA A 94 3.78 -2.73 -5.43
CA ALA A 94 2.94 -1.54 -5.48
C ALA A 94 2.61 -1.19 -6.92
N ILE A 95 1.44 -0.62 -7.14
CA ILE A 95 1.07 -0.03 -8.42
C ILE A 95 0.71 1.43 -8.19
N ILE A 96 1.26 2.31 -9.01
CA ILE A 96 1.10 3.76 -8.86
C ILE A 96 0.91 4.36 -10.25
N ALA A 97 -0.04 5.29 -10.39
CA ALA A 97 -0.20 6.03 -11.64
C ALA A 97 1.05 6.89 -11.91
N PRO A 98 1.55 6.95 -13.15
CA PRO A 98 2.75 7.75 -13.45
C PRO A 98 2.62 9.23 -13.08
N ALA A 99 1.40 9.77 -13.14
CA ALA A 99 1.14 11.16 -12.78
C ALA A 99 1.15 11.41 -11.27
N ASN A 100 1.12 10.36 -10.46
CA ASN A 100 1.13 10.49 -9.00
C ASN A 100 2.56 10.57 -8.47
N GLU A 101 3.22 11.69 -8.73
CA GLU A 101 4.60 11.91 -8.35
C GLU A 101 4.85 11.81 -6.83
N PRO A 102 3.98 12.36 -5.96
CA PRO A 102 4.19 12.22 -4.51
C PRO A 102 4.27 10.77 -4.05
N SER A 103 3.39 9.89 -4.57
CA SER A 103 3.43 8.47 -4.23
C SER A 103 4.65 7.77 -4.79
N LEU A 104 5.08 8.11 -6.01
CA LEU A 104 6.31 7.55 -6.58
C LEU A 104 7.54 7.93 -5.74
N LYS A 105 7.62 9.19 -5.28
CA LYS A 105 8.70 9.64 -4.40
C LYS A 105 8.67 8.93 -3.06
N LEU A 106 7.49 8.78 -2.49
CA LEU A 106 7.33 8.06 -1.22
C LEU A 106 7.75 6.60 -1.37
N ALA A 107 7.31 5.93 -2.43
CA ALA A 107 7.68 4.54 -2.69
C ALA A 107 9.20 4.38 -2.77
N ALA A 108 9.89 5.29 -3.46
CA ALA A 108 11.35 5.26 -3.56
C ALA A 108 12.00 5.38 -2.17
N LYS A 109 11.50 6.27 -1.33
CA LYS A 109 11.99 6.44 0.05
C LYS A 109 11.77 5.19 0.91
N LEU A 110 10.72 4.44 0.63
CA LEU A 110 10.41 3.21 1.34
C LEU A 110 11.19 1.99 0.82
N GLY A 111 11.96 2.15 -0.23
CA GLY A 111 12.78 1.08 -0.79
C GLY A 111 12.19 0.35 -1.98
N PHE A 112 11.10 0.86 -2.54
CA PHE A 112 10.53 0.29 -3.77
C PHE A 112 11.36 0.69 -4.98
N GLU A 113 11.50 -0.24 -5.91
CA GLU A 113 12.18 -0.05 -7.19
C GLU A 113 11.16 -0.17 -8.31
N VAL A 114 11.25 0.69 -9.31
CA VAL A 114 10.39 0.61 -10.50
C VAL A 114 10.85 -0.55 -11.36
N LEU A 115 9.93 -1.46 -11.70
CA LEU A 115 10.19 -2.55 -12.62
C LEU A 115 9.85 -2.17 -14.06
N HIS A 116 8.63 -1.71 -14.29
CA HIS A 116 8.19 -1.29 -15.62
C HIS A 116 6.87 -0.51 -15.52
N GLU A 117 6.45 0.01 -16.64
CA GLU A 117 5.16 0.66 -16.79
C GLU A 117 4.32 -0.16 -17.77
N THR A 118 3.05 -0.36 -17.43
CA THR A 118 2.12 -1.16 -18.25
C THR A 118 0.70 -0.64 -18.09
N PRO A 119 -0.18 -0.81 -19.10
CA PRO A 119 -1.59 -0.51 -18.92
C PRO A 119 -2.24 -1.47 -17.92
N TYR A 120 -3.10 -0.93 -17.07
CA TYR A 120 -3.93 -1.71 -16.16
C TYR A 120 -5.34 -1.13 -16.18
N HIS A 121 -6.32 -1.93 -16.58
CA HIS A 121 -7.70 -1.47 -16.80
C HIS A 121 -7.76 -0.24 -17.71
N GLY A 122 -6.89 -0.20 -18.74
CA GLY A 122 -6.84 0.90 -19.71
C GLY A 122 -6.04 2.13 -19.29
N ASP A 123 -5.53 2.17 -18.06
CA ASP A 123 -4.76 3.30 -17.53
C ASP A 123 -3.27 2.99 -17.42
N PRO A 124 -2.39 3.95 -17.73
CA PRO A 124 -0.95 3.77 -17.51
C PRO A 124 -0.67 3.51 -16.02
N THR A 125 0.17 2.52 -15.74
CA THR A 125 0.44 2.09 -14.37
C THR A 125 1.91 1.73 -14.22
N VAL A 126 2.55 2.25 -13.18
CA VAL A 126 3.92 1.88 -12.80
C VAL A 126 3.85 0.72 -11.83
N VAL A 127 4.58 -0.35 -12.11
CA VAL A 127 4.71 -1.52 -11.25
C VAL A 127 6.03 -1.41 -10.50
N LEU A 128 5.97 -1.48 -9.17
CA LEU A 128 7.12 -1.36 -8.29
C LEU A 128 7.24 -2.58 -7.39
N ARG A 129 8.46 -2.88 -6.98
CA ARG A 129 8.75 -3.98 -6.07
C ARG A 129 9.73 -3.52 -5.01
N ARG A 130 9.42 -3.82 -3.75
CA ARG A 130 10.34 -3.65 -2.63
C ARG A 130 10.92 -5.02 -2.29
N PRO A 131 12.25 -5.21 -2.33
CA PRO A 131 12.85 -6.50 -2.01
C PRO A 131 12.51 -6.96 -0.60
N ALA A 132 12.49 -8.28 -0.39
CA ALA A 132 12.30 -8.84 0.94
C ALA A 132 13.42 -8.35 1.86
N TRP A 133 13.04 -8.10 3.13
CA TRP A 133 14.04 -7.72 4.14
C TRP A 133 14.85 -8.94 4.57
N ASP A 134 16.02 -8.66 5.14
CA ASP A 134 16.90 -9.68 5.65
C ASP A 134 16.59 -9.90 7.13
N ARG A 135 16.39 -11.15 7.51
CA ARG A 135 16.16 -11.53 8.90
C ARG A 135 17.36 -12.35 9.38
N SER A 136 18.32 -11.66 9.92
CA SER A 136 19.52 -12.28 10.46
C SER A 136 19.39 -12.59 11.95
#